data_d5fa3004c66d300f20e824d083763c8b
#
_entry.id   d5fa3004c66d300f20e824d083763c8b
#
_cell.length_a   1.000
_cell.length_b   1.000
_cell.length_c   1.000
_cell.angle_alpha   90.00
_cell.angle_beta   90.00
_cell.angle_gamma   90.00
#
_symmetry.space_group_name_H-M   'P 1'
#
loop_
_entity.id
_entity.type
_entity.pdbx_description
1 polymer ?
#
loop_
_entity_poly.entity_id
_entity_poly.type
_entity_poly.pdbx_seq_one_letter_code
_entity_poly.pdbx_strand_id
1 'polypeptide(L)'
;MFDCESSKLSNPLHVLIHHIQELKRQILSLLLCLPTSLLALLLLLLLAYNGFYTFCFHLPFLPDSPPERAIFPPEKLAGDPVPKWVPPHFSSSSSSTSSSKLSSSSPVMYVVKEENAPMFLNPHLSALQNQRNPTVPMSTFSTHRRRRLRKHKRKLKSVPSEPKPPLFSTRIRSFFAGNSTSPCNVRVFMTWISSKSFGSRELLSVESLFKSHPNACLAIVSKSLDSDKGIRMLRPLQDLGFRAIAISPDFEYLFKDTPAESWYFELRKGNVNPGGVPLGQNLSNLLRLALLYKFGGIYLDTDFVVLKSLSKLRNVIGAQTIDPRTKKWSRLNNAVLVFDKNHTLLFKFIQEFALTFDGNKWGHNGPYLVSRVVSRVIGNQQNPGSNFTVLTPSAFYPVNWSRIRSLFRAPTDEVHSKWRLEKLRNLCTQSFGVHLWNSQSRRLKVEKGSIMDHIMSNFRCF
;
A
#
# COMPACT_ATOMS: atom_id res chain seq x y z
N MET A 1 72.45 -25.54 -41.42
CA MET A 1 72.50 -24.25 -40.72
C MET A 1 71.15 -23.63 -41.00
N PHE A 2 70.12 -23.89 -40.18
CA PHE A 2 68.81 -23.25 -40.24
C PHE A 2 68.44 -22.89 -38.83
N ASP A 3 68.45 -21.63 -38.54
CA ASP A 3 68.02 -21.09 -37.28
C ASP A 3 66.49 -21.16 -37.16
N CYS A 4 66.03 -21.74 -36.06
CA CYS A 4 64.63 -21.87 -35.72
C CYS A 4 64.26 -20.71 -34.79
N GLU A 5 63.57 -19.70 -35.28
CA GLU A 5 62.96 -18.64 -34.49
C GLU A 5 61.75 -19.20 -33.72
N SER A 6 61.87 -19.30 -32.41
CA SER A 6 60.78 -19.61 -31.53
C SER A 6 59.91 -18.40 -31.24
N SER A 7 58.77 -18.29 -31.84
CA SER A 7 57.73 -17.33 -31.53
C SER A 7 57.16 -17.59 -30.13
N LYS A 8 57.50 -16.71 -29.18
CA LYS A 8 56.91 -16.71 -27.81
C LYS A 8 55.44 -16.27 -27.90
N LEU A 9 54.55 -17.19 -27.74
CA LEU A 9 53.15 -16.95 -27.53
C LEU A 9 52.97 -16.29 -26.15
N SER A 10 52.72 -14.98 -26.12
CA SER A 10 52.47 -14.24 -24.88
C SER A 10 51.11 -14.65 -24.32
N ASN A 11 51.08 -15.10 -23.08
CA ASN A 11 49.96 -15.56 -22.34
C ASN A 11 48.87 -14.46 -22.28
N PRO A 12 47.62 -14.68 -22.73
CA PRO A 12 46.59 -13.63 -22.80
C PRO A 12 46.30 -12.99 -21.43
N LEU A 13 46.54 -13.69 -20.36
CA LEU A 13 46.42 -13.17 -19.01
C LEU A 13 47.45 -12.08 -18.68
N HIS A 14 48.67 -12.21 -19.22
CA HIS A 14 49.75 -11.23 -19.03
C HIS A 14 49.49 -9.93 -19.79
N VAL A 15 48.88 -10.03 -20.98
CA VAL A 15 48.44 -8.88 -21.79
C VAL A 15 47.33 -8.12 -21.06
N LEU A 16 46.37 -8.84 -20.48
CA LEU A 16 45.24 -8.24 -19.74
C LEU A 16 45.78 -7.51 -18.46
N ILE A 17 46.66 -8.13 -17.73
CA ILE A 17 47.27 -7.51 -16.52
C ILE A 17 48.07 -6.23 -16.90
N HIS A 18 48.78 -6.27 -18.01
CA HIS A 18 49.49 -5.10 -18.50
C HIS A 18 48.55 -3.96 -18.89
N HIS A 19 47.47 -4.26 -19.58
CA HIS A 19 46.44 -3.26 -19.91
C HIS A 19 45.78 -2.65 -18.67
N ILE A 20 45.48 -3.46 -17.65
CA ILE A 20 44.93 -2.97 -16.37
C ILE A 20 45.95 -2.06 -15.65
N GLN A 21 47.21 -2.39 -15.65
CA GLN A 21 48.23 -1.56 -15.04
C GLN A 21 48.44 -0.24 -15.80
N GLU A 22 48.41 -0.26 -17.13
CA GLU A 22 48.50 0.92 -17.97
C GLU A 22 47.30 1.84 -17.79
N LEU A 23 46.07 1.28 -17.70
CA LEU A 23 44.87 2.04 -17.43
C LEU A 23 44.91 2.70 -16.03
N LYS A 24 45.42 2.00 -15.03
CA LYS A 24 45.64 2.57 -13.68
C LYS A 24 46.65 3.72 -13.71
N ARG A 25 47.70 3.60 -14.48
CA ARG A 25 48.73 4.63 -14.63
C ARG A 25 48.21 5.87 -15.33
N GLN A 26 47.37 5.70 -16.38
CA GLN A 26 46.71 6.80 -17.10
C GLN A 26 45.70 7.53 -16.21
N ILE A 27 44.88 6.81 -15.42
CA ILE A 27 43.94 7.41 -14.45
C ILE A 27 44.72 8.19 -13.36
N LEU A 28 45.77 7.64 -12.84
CA LEU A 28 46.60 8.32 -11.84
C LEU A 28 47.28 9.58 -12.39
N SER A 29 47.80 9.53 -13.63
CA SER A 29 48.35 10.67 -14.34
C SER A 29 47.30 11.78 -14.57
N LEU A 30 46.09 11.41 -14.93
CA LEU A 30 44.96 12.34 -15.16
C LEU A 30 44.54 13.02 -13.84
N LEU A 31 44.52 12.27 -12.72
CA LEU A 31 44.25 12.81 -11.40
C LEU A 31 45.33 13.77 -10.90
N LEU A 32 46.60 13.50 -11.21
CA LEU A 32 47.78 14.35 -10.84
C LEU A 32 47.86 15.61 -11.71
N CYS A 33 47.32 15.60 -12.93
CA CYS A 33 47.27 16.75 -13.83
C CYS A 33 46.06 17.67 -13.63
N LEU A 34 45.07 17.28 -12.77
CA LEU A 34 43.96 18.16 -12.43
C LEU A 34 44.45 19.34 -11.58
N PRO A 35 44.10 20.58 -11.94
CA PRO A 35 44.46 21.74 -11.12
C PRO A 35 43.95 21.53 -9.68
N THR A 36 44.75 21.83 -8.70
CA THR A 36 44.43 21.66 -7.26
C THR A 36 43.11 22.31 -6.86
N SER A 37 42.69 23.38 -7.55
CA SER A 37 41.45 24.04 -7.39
C SER A 37 40.21 23.16 -7.80
N LEU A 38 40.36 22.34 -8.85
CA LEU A 38 39.33 21.44 -9.31
C LEU A 38 39.16 20.23 -8.37
N LEU A 39 40.28 19.73 -7.84
CA LEU A 39 40.28 18.67 -6.83
C LEU A 39 39.65 19.15 -5.51
N ALA A 40 39.94 20.38 -5.10
CA ALA A 40 39.35 21.03 -3.94
C ALA A 40 37.83 21.23 -4.12
N LEU A 41 37.41 21.65 -5.30
CA LEU A 41 35.98 21.80 -5.62
C LEU A 41 35.24 20.45 -5.57
N LEU A 42 35.85 19.40 -6.09
CA LEU A 42 35.27 18.05 -6.09
C LEU A 42 35.18 17.47 -4.68
N LEU A 43 36.15 17.70 -3.83
CA LEU A 43 36.13 17.36 -2.41
C LEU A 43 35.05 18.15 -1.65
N LEU A 44 34.90 19.46 -1.93
CA LEU A 44 33.84 20.28 -1.33
C LEU A 44 32.45 19.80 -1.74
N LEU A 45 32.26 19.42 -3.01
CA LEU A 45 30.98 18.85 -3.48
C LEU A 45 30.70 17.50 -2.82
N LEU A 46 31.67 16.63 -2.65
CA LEU A 46 31.53 15.36 -1.93
C LEU A 46 31.22 15.56 -0.45
N LEU A 47 31.86 16.53 0.21
CA LEU A 47 31.56 16.88 1.59
C LEU A 47 30.17 17.49 1.74
N ALA A 48 29.76 18.37 0.82
CA ALA A 48 28.41 18.92 0.79
C ALA A 48 27.35 17.83 0.56
N TYR A 49 27.60 16.90 -0.36
CA TYR A 49 26.72 15.76 -0.62
C TYR A 49 26.59 14.85 0.59
N ASN A 50 27.69 14.47 1.23
CA ASN A 50 27.69 13.68 2.45
C ASN A 50 27.09 14.45 3.63
N GLY A 51 27.37 15.75 3.76
CA GLY A 51 26.78 16.62 4.78
C GLY A 51 25.26 16.74 4.61
N PHE A 52 24.78 16.94 3.37
CA PHE A 52 23.37 16.97 3.05
C PHE A 52 22.69 15.62 3.32
N TYR A 53 23.34 14.52 2.97
CA TYR A 53 22.86 13.17 3.27
C TYR A 53 22.75 12.93 4.78
N THR A 54 23.79 13.29 5.55
CA THR A 54 23.81 13.16 7.00
C THR A 54 22.78 14.08 7.65
N PHE A 55 22.66 15.32 7.16
CA PHE A 55 21.67 16.30 7.64
C PHE A 55 20.23 15.83 7.38
N CYS A 56 19.94 15.32 6.17
CA CYS A 56 18.60 14.85 5.84
C CYS A 56 18.19 13.55 6.55
N PHE A 57 19.14 12.70 6.95
CA PHE A 57 18.83 11.37 7.49
C PHE A 57 19.17 11.18 8.97
N HIS A 58 20.00 12.02 9.57
CA HIS A 58 20.52 11.83 10.95
C HIS A 58 20.15 12.94 11.93
N LEU A 59 19.65 14.10 11.48
CA LEU A 59 19.15 15.10 12.42
C LEU A 59 17.88 14.60 13.11
N PRO A 60 17.84 14.54 14.46
CA PRO A 60 16.60 14.36 15.17
C PRO A 60 15.73 15.58 14.88
N PHE A 61 14.53 15.37 14.29
CA PHE A 61 13.57 16.46 14.17
C PHE A 61 13.29 17.03 15.54
N LEU A 62 13.54 18.34 15.69
CA LEU A 62 13.06 19.08 16.86
C LEU A 62 11.55 18.82 17.00
N PRO A 63 11.05 18.56 18.22
CA PRO A 63 9.61 18.49 18.45
C PRO A 63 9.00 19.81 17.99
N ASP A 64 7.90 19.74 17.22
CA ASP A 64 7.12 20.91 16.85
C ASP A 64 6.83 21.70 18.11
N SER A 65 7.21 22.97 18.14
CA SER A 65 6.80 23.92 19.16
C SER A 65 5.27 23.92 19.24
N PRO A 66 4.67 23.95 20.43
CA PRO A 66 3.23 24.04 20.55
C PRO A 66 2.75 25.26 19.80
N PRO A 67 1.56 25.22 19.16
CA PRO A 67 1.04 26.36 18.43
C PRO A 67 0.99 27.57 19.36
N GLU A 68 1.55 28.68 18.88
CA GLU A 68 1.48 30.00 19.55
C GLU A 68 0.04 30.26 20.02
N ARG A 69 -0.10 30.51 21.31
CA ARG A 69 -1.37 30.93 21.90
C ARG A 69 -1.78 32.24 21.22
N ALA A 70 -2.89 32.21 20.51
CA ALA A 70 -3.60 33.41 20.16
C ALA A 70 -3.94 34.15 21.48
N ILE A 71 -3.31 35.31 21.69
CA ILE A 71 -3.58 36.20 22.81
C ILE A 71 -4.94 36.86 22.51
N PHE A 72 -5.99 36.38 23.18
CA PHE A 72 -7.25 37.11 23.24
C PHE A 72 -7.15 38.15 24.38
N PRO A 73 -7.63 39.40 24.17
CA PRO A 73 -7.66 40.40 25.23
C PRO A 73 -8.63 39.99 26.35
N PRO A 74 -8.42 40.42 27.60
CA PRO A 74 -9.24 40.02 28.72
C PRO A 74 -10.61 40.69 28.65
N GLU A 75 -11.66 39.91 28.51
CA GLU A 75 -13.03 40.34 28.64
C GLU A 75 -13.49 40.22 30.10
N LYS A 76 -14.12 41.29 30.58
CA LYS A 76 -14.51 41.55 31.95
C LYS A 76 -15.58 40.56 32.45
N LEU A 77 -15.41 40.10 33.68
CA LEU A 77 -16.42 39.39 34.48
C LEU A 77 -17.68 40.27 34.65
N ALA A 78 -18.82 39.75 34.21
CA ALA A 78 -20.12 40.11 34.76
C ALA A 78 -20.90 38.78 34.91
N GLY A 79 -21.32 38.53 36.13
CA GLY A 79 -22.06 37.32 36.48
C GLY A 79 -23.54 37.44 36.08
N ASP A 80 -24.12 36.27 35.81
CA ASP A 80 -25.49 35.89 36.17
C ASP A 80 -25.90 34.54 35.54
N PRO A 81 -27.07 33.94 35.84
CA PRO A 81 -27.09 32.63 36.54
C PRO A 81 -27.47 31.45 35.64
N VAL A 82 -27.20 30.25 36.15
CA VAL A 82 -27.46 28.94 35.56
C VAL A 82 -28.97 28.70 35.26
N PRO A 83 -29.37 28.31 34.03
CA PRO A 83 -30.69 27.72 33.79
C PRO A 83 -30.68 26.20 33.92
N LYS A 84 -31.62 25.70 34.71
CA LYS A 84 -31.96 24.26 34.88
C LYS A 84 -32.52 23.67 33.58
N TRP A 85 -32.07 22.47 33.29
CA TRP A 85 -32.53 21.65 32.17
C TRP A 85 -33.92 21.03 32.49
N VAL A 86 -34.88 21.14 31.56
CA VAL A 86 -36.18 20.47 31.58
C VAL A 86 -36.42 19.81 30.22
N PRO A 87 -36.83 18.53 30.14
CA PRO A 87 -37.03 17.82 28.89
C PRO A 87 -38.42 18.18 28.27
N PRO A 88 -38.57 18.26 26.93
CA PRO A 88 -39.86 18.53 26.30
C PRO A 88 -40.69 17.26 26.09
N HIS A 89 -41.98 17.38 26.45
CA HIS A 89 -43.03 16.45 26.17
C HIS A 89 -43.44 16.47 24.67
N PHE A 90 -43.81 15.28 24.17
CA PHE A 90 -44.49 15.13 22.89
C PHE A 90 -45.91 15.70 22.93
N SER A 91 -46.29 16.45 21.89
CA SER A 91 -47.69 16.69 21.52
C SER A 91 -47.79 16.81 20.00
N SER A 92 -48.66 15.96 19.45
CA SER A 92 -49.08 15.92 18.06
C SER A 92 -50.06 17.05 17.75
N SER A 93 -49.88 17.77 16.66
CA SER A 93 -51.00 18.32 15.85
C SER A 93 -50.55 18.77 14.47
N SER A 94 -51.47 18.59 13.57
CA SER A 94 -51.51 18.62 12.12
C SER A 94 -51.35 19.98 11.45
N SER A 95 -50.90 19.91 10.19
CA SER A 95 -51.17 20.74 9.00
C SER A 95 -50.70 22.19 8.93
N SER A 96 -49.81 22.45 7.96
CA SER A 96 -50.10 23.25 6.77
C SER A 96 -48.82 23.51 5.94
N THR A 97 -49.03 23.40 4.63
CA THR A 97 -48.12 23.66 3.53
C THR A 97 -47.43 25.00 3.58
N SER A 98 -46.08 25.01 3.47
CA SER A 98 -45.37 26.08 2.78
C SER A 98 -43.99 25.57 2.31
N SER A 99 -43.78 25.71 1.02
CA SER A 99 -42.56 25.42 0.29
C SER A 99 -41.37 26.18 0.84
N SER A 100 -40.40 25.49 1.42
CA SER A 100 -39.05 26.03 1.66
C SER A 100 -38.01 25.17 0.98
N LYS A 101 -37.23 25.83 0.13
CA LYS A 101 -36.13 25.30 -0.66
C LYS A 101 -35.16 24.49 0.20
N LEU A 102 -35.06 23.20 -0.12
CA LEU A 102 -34.01 22.34 0.37
C LEU A 102 -32.70 22.81 -0.24
N SER A 103 -31.84 23.43 0.53
CA SER A 103 -30.44 23.65 0.15
C SER A 103 -29.73 22.30 0.18
N SER A 104 -29.56 21.71 -0.99
CA SER A 104 -28.69 20.57 -1.19
C SER A 104 -27.25 20.97 -0.85
N SER A 105 -26.71 20.48 0.24
CA SER A 105 -25.29 20.53 0.53
C SER A 105 -24.55 19.69 -0.52
N SER A 106 -24.04 20.37 -1.55
CA SER A 106 -23.18 19.78 -2.57
C SER A 106 -21.93 19.19 -1.91
N PRO A 107 -21.47 17.99 -2.29
CA PRO A 107 -20.20 17.45 -1.82
C PRO A 107 -19.07 18.37 -2.27
N VAL A 108 -18.25 18.77 -1.33
CA VAL A 108 -17.15 19.70 -1.54
C VAL A 108 -16.17 19.13 -2.56
N MET A 109 -16.09 19.78 -3.73
CA MET A 109 -15.19 19.40 -4.83
C MET A 109 -13.75 19.84 -4.53
N TYR A 110 -12.81 18.91 -4.70
CA TYR A 110 -11.38 19.15 -4.50
C TYR A 110 -10.58 18.86 -5.77
N VAL A 111 -9.93 19.88 -6.32
CA VAL A 111 -9.04 19.76 -7.48
C VAL A 111 -7.60 19.57 -7.01
N VAL A 112 -6.91 18.56 -7.49
CA VAL A 112 -5.48 18.33 -7.24
C VAL A 112 -4.66 19.08 -8.27
N LYS A 113 -3.72 19.91 -7.80
CA LYS A 113 -2.63 20.43 -8.61
C LYS A 113 -1.45 19.47 -8.47
N GLU A 114 -1.02 18.87 -9.57
CA GLU A 114 0.24 18.14 -9.63
C GLU A 114 1.39 19.14 -9.49
N GLU A 115 2.12 19.07 -8.39
CA GLU A 115 3.46 19.64 -8.30
C GLU A 115 4.44 18.51 -7.99
N ASN A 116 5.44 18.40 -8.89
CA ASN A 116 6.60 17.52 -8.85
C ASN A 116 6.42 16.08 -9.37
N ALA A 117 6.13 15.98 -10.68
CA ALA A 117 6.70 14.92 -11.51
C ALA A 117 7.66 15.58 -12.50
N PRO A 118 8.89 15.07 -12.71
CA PRO A 118 9.75 15.59 -13.77
C PRO A 118 9.09 15.34 -15.12
N MET A 119 8.84 16.41 -15.85
CA MET A 119 8.45 16.35 -17.26
C MET A 119 9.59 15.73 -18.08
N PHE A 120 9.39 14.54 -18.61
CA PHE A 120 10.07 14.11 -19.83
C PHE A 120 9.06 14.14 -20.96
N LEU A 121 9.12 15.23 -21.71
CA LEU A 121 8.59 15.32 -23.06
C LEU A 121 9.40 14.38 -23.94
N ASN A 122 8.74 13.40 -24.54
CA ASN A 122 9.20 12.79 -25.78
C ASN A 122 8.18 13.10 -26.86
N PRO A 123 8.53 13.96 -27.83
CA PRO A 123 7.84 14.03 -29.11
C PRO A 123 8.53 13.03 -30.05
N HIS A 124 7.79 12.14 -30.61
CA HIS A 124 7.93 11.50 -31.93
C HIS A 124 7.39 10.07 -31.89
N LEU A 125 6.17 9.97 -32.37
CA LEU A 125 5.67 8.74 -32.96
C LEU A 125 4.75 9.15 -34.11
N SER A 126 5.37 9.32 -35.27
CA SER A 126 4.65 9.26 -36.53
C SER A 126 5.52 8.52 -37.56
N ALA A 127 4.88 7.50 -38.11
CA ALA A 127 5.16 6.86 -39.39
C ALA A 127 6.50 6.12 -39.56
N LEU A 128 6.40 4.82 -39.74
CA LEU A 128 6.84 4.17 -40.97
C LEU A 128 6.30 2.74 -41.06
N GLN A 129 5.46 2.58 -42.03
CA GLN A 129 4.97 1.32 -42.60
C GLN A 129 5.97 0.80 -43.63
N ASN A 130 6.09 -0.53 -43.72
CA ASN A 130 6.59 -1.33 -44.85
C ASN A 130 8.10 -1.44 -45.08
N GLN A 131 8.68 -2.64 -44.96
CA GLN A 131 8.97 -3.51 -46.13
C GLN A 131 9.75 -4.78 -45.76
N ARG A 132 9.13 -5.92 -46.11
CA ARG A 132 9.67 -7.15 -46.72
C ARG A 132 11.02 -7.75 -46.31
N ASN A 133 10.90 -9.06 -45.98
CA ASN A 133 11.93 -10.10 -46.00
C ASN A 133 12.78 -10.11 -47.32
N PRO A 134 14.00 -10.69 -47.31
CA PRO A 134 14.11 -12.11 -47.66
C PRO A 134 15.20 -12.96 -46.94
N THR A 135 14.84 -14.27 -46.79
CA THR A 135 15.64 -15.49 -47.02
C THR A 135 17.04 -15.68 -46.48
N VAL A 136 17.11 -16.75 -45.70
CA VAL A 136 18.10 -17.81 -45.38
C VAL A 136 19.34 -17.94 -46.32
N PRO A 137 20.54 -18.43 -45.84
CA PRO A 137 20.68 -19.86 -45.67
C PRO A 137 21.51 -20.38 -44.45
N MET A 138 21.15 -21.54 -44.10
CA MET A 138 21.75 -22.65 -43.38
C MET A 138 23.26 -22.87 -43.60
N SER A 139 24.03 -23.14 -42.49
CA SER A 139 25.14 -24.08 -42.59
C SER A 139 25.34 -24.81 -41.23
N THR A 140 25.36 -26.10 -41.38
CA THR A 140 25.64 -27.22 -40.51
C THR A 140 27.04 -27.25 -39.92
N PHE A 141 27.21 -27.84 -38.72
CA PHE A 141 28.18 -28.87 -38.30
C PHE A 141 28.00 -29.13 -36.79
N SER A 142 27.45 -30.33 -36.38
CA SER A 142 28.15 -31.55 -36.03
C SER A 142 29.08 -31.41 -34.83
N THR A 143 29.05 -32.16 -33.76
CA THR A 143 28.82 -33.59 -33.44
C THR A 143 28.94 -33.84 -31.94
N HIS A 144 28.17 -34.83 -31.45
CA HIS A 144 28.46 -35.80 -30.39
C HIS A 144 28.86 -35.38 -28.96
N ARG A 145 27.91 -35.61 -28.03
CA ARG A 145 28.19 -36.51 -26.89
C ARG A 145 26.90 -37.15 -26.34
N ARG A 146 26.56 -38.34 -26.81
CA ARG A 146 25.53 -39.20 -26.21
C ARG A 146 26.00 -39.66 -24.82
N ARG A 147 25.35 -39.23 -23.74
CA ARG A 147 25.32 -39.93 -22.45
C ARG A 147 24.00 -40.72 -22.38
N ARG A 148 24.13 -42.05 -22.41
CA ARG A 148 23.06 -43.03 -22.14
C ARG A 148 22.57 -42.82 -20.71
N LEU A 149 21.34 -42.33 -20.53
CA LEU A 149 20.58 -42.43 -19.27
C LEU A 149 19.69 -43.68 -19.38
N ARG A 150 20.02 -44.67 -18.58
CA ARG A 150 19.20 -45.86 -18.37
C ARG A 150 17.83 -45.47 -17.83
N LYS A 151 16.76 -45.74 -18.61
CA LYS A 151 15.36 -45.65 -18.18
C LYS A 151 15.08 -46.77 -17.19
N HIS A 152 15.09 -46.49 -15.90
CA HIS A 152 14.36 -47.30 -14.94
C HIS A 152 12.87 -46.94 -15.02
N LYS A 153 12.08 -47.77 -15.72
CA LYS A 153 10.61 -47.76 -15.57
C LYS A 153 10.26 -48.26 -14.17
N ARG A 154 10.17 -47.38 -13.19
CA ARG A 154 9.39 -47.67 -11.98
C ARG A 154 7.93 -47.59 -12.36
N LYS A 155 7.19 -48.71 -12.26
CA LYS A 155 5.73 -48.72 -12.25
C LYS A 155 5.28 -47.83 -11.06
N LEU A 156 4.79 -46.63 -11.33
CA LEU A 156 4.05 -45.85 -10.34
C LEU A 156 2.78 -46.66 -10.04
N LYS A 157 2.68 -47.20 -8.83
CA LYS A 157 1.40 -47.59 -8.23
C LYS A 157 0.54 -46.30 -8.24
N SER A 158 -0.65 -46.40 -8.82
CA SER A 158 -1.66 -45.33 -8.75
C SER A 158 -1.99 -45.05 -7.29
N VAL A 159 -1.42 -43.97 -6.75
CA VAL A 159 -1.85 -43.43 -5.49
C VAL A 159 -3.28 -42.89 -5.72
N PRO A 160 -4.25 -43.22 -4.85
CA PRO A 160 -5.58 -42.61 -4.94
C PRO A 160 -5.43 -41.11 -5.08
N SER A 161 -6.04 -40.51 -6.09
CA SER A 161 -6.00 -39.07 -6.28
C SER A 161 -6.65 -38.41 -5.06
N GLU A 162 -5.84 -37.73 -4.24
CA GLU A 162 -6.39 -36.88 -3.19
C GLU A 162 -7.43 -35.93 -3.80
N PRO A 163 -8.57 -35.74 -3.15
CA PRO A 163 -9.61 -34.83 -3.65
C PRO A 163 -8.97 -33.47 -3.88
N LYS A 164 -9.08 -32.96 -5.11
CA LYS A 164 -8.59 -31.61 -5.44
C LYS A 164 -9.18 -30.61 -4.43
N PRO A 165 -8.35 -29.75 -3.82
CA PRO A 165 -8.85 -28.78 -2.86
C PRO A 165 -9.97 -27.93 -3.52
N PRO A 166 -11.05 -27.63 -2.77
CA PRO A 166 -12.16 -26.86 -3.32
C PRO A 166 -11.67 -25.52 -3.87
N LEU A 167 -12.24 -25.11 -5.01
CA LEU A 167 -11.89 -23.87 -5.69
C LEU A 167 -12.02 -22.67 -4.76
N PHE A 168 -11.19 -21.63 -4.98
CA PHE A 168 -11.24 -20.37 -4.25
C PHE A 168 -12.68 -19.83 -4.14
N SER A 169 -13.40 -19.81 -5.27
CA SER A 169 -14.76 -19.29 -5.33
C SER A 169 -15.74 -20.05 -4.44
N THR A 170 -15.60 -21.37 -4.32
CA THR A 170 -16.43 -22.22 -3.44
C THR A 170 -16.09 -21.96 -1.98
N ARG A 171 -14.79 -21.97 -1.62
CA ARG A 171 -14.32 -21.75 -0.25
C ARG A 171 -14.76 -20.39 0.29
N ILE A 172 -14.56 -19.32 -0.50
CA ILE A 172 -14.87 -17.96 -0.06
C ILE A 172 -16.40 -17.73 0.06
N ARG A 173 -17.19 -18.28 -0.86
CA ARG A 173 -18.64 -18.18 -0.80
C ARG A 173 -19.22 -18.96 0.39
N SER A 174 -18.78 -20.20 0.60
CA SER A 174 -19.18 -21.01 1.74
C SER A 174 -18.80 -20.32 3.07
N PHE A 175 -17.60 -19.74 3.14
CA PHE A 175 -17.16 -18.99 4.31
C PHE A 175 -18.06 -17.79 4.63
N PHE A 176 -18.46 -17.01 3.62
CA PHE A 176 -19.34 -15.86 3.82
C PHE A 176 -20.82 -16.21 3.93
N ALA A 177 -21.28 -17.35 3.42
CA ALA A 177 -22.65 -17.80 3.60
C ALA A 177 -22.96 -18.04 5.07
N GLY A 178 -21.97 -18.53 5.84
CA GLY A 178 -22.13 -18.79 7.27
C GLY A 178 -23.09 -19.94 7.57
N ASN A 179 -23.25 -20.20 8.85
CA ASN A 179 -24.34 -21.03 9.35
C ASN A 179 -25.48 -20.10 9.77
N SER A 180 -26.72 -20.60 9.75
CA SER A 180 -27.92 -19.85 10.17
C SER A 180 -27.81 -19.22 11.57
N THR A 181 -26.99 -19.79 12.45
CA THR A 181 -26.74 -19.34 13.83
C THR A 181 -25.73 -18.20 13.94
N SER A 182 -24.91 -17.94 12.91
CA SER A 182 -23.86 -16.91 12.96
C SER A 182 -23.72 -16.24 11.59
N PRO A 183 -24.58 -15.26 11.26
CA PRO A 183 -24.52 -14.57 9.98
C PRO A 183 -23.25 -13.72 9.86
N CYS A 184 -22.76 -13.59 8.64
CA CYS A 184 -21.62 -12.75 8.30
C CYS A 184 -22.09 -11.30 8.08
N ASN A 185 -22.15 -10.51 9.13
CA ASN A 185 -22.69 -9.15 9.06
C ASN A 185 -21.78 -8.18 8.30
N VAL A 186 -20.46 -8.38 8.41
CA VAL A 186 -19.44 -7.53 7.77
C VAL A 186 -18.38 -8.42 7.13
N ARG A 187 -18.21 -8.29 5.81
CA ARG A 187 -17.14 -8.97 5.07
C ARG A 187 -15.89 -8.12 5.07
N VAL A 188 -14.80 -8.69 5.55
CA VAL A 188 -13.51 -7.99 5.62
C VAL A 188 -12.46 -8.80 4.87
N PHE A 189 -11.63 -8.09 4.11
CA PHE A 189 -10.51 -8.66 3.38
C PHE A 189 -9.20 -8.03 3.82
N MET A 190 -8.18 -8.86 3.93
CA MET A 190 -6.78 -8.46 3.99
C MET A 190 -6.00 -9.24 2.93
N THR A 191 -4.89 -8.71 2.45
CA THR A 191 -3.98 -9.44 1.55
C THR A 191 -2.61 -9.57 2.19
N TRP A 192 -2.01 -10.77 2.07
CA TRP A 192 -0.66 -11.02 2.51
C TRP A 192 0.12 -11.77 1.42
N ILE A 193 0.58 -11.02 0.41
CA ILE A 193 1.34 -11.54 -0.74
C ILE A 193 2.83 -11.27 -0.51
N SER A 194 3.33 -11.75 0.60
CA SER A 194 4.72 -11.53 1.03
C SER A 194 5.38 -12.85 1.39
N SER A 195 6.67 -12.95 1.11
CA SER A 195 7.53 -14.04 1.62
C SER A 195 7.91 -13.86 3.10
N LYS A 196 7.66 -12.66 3.66
CA LYS A 196 7.92 -12.39 5.08
C LYS A 196 6.92 -13.11 5.96
N SER A 197 7.31 -13.42 7.20
CA SER A 197 6.40 -13.98 8.19
C SER A 197 5.29 -12.99 8.57
N PHE A 198 4.08 -13.51 8.68
CA PHE A 198 2.98 -12.82 9.32
C PHE A 198 3.23 -12.85 10.83
N GLY A 199 3.37 -11.73 11.47
CA GLY A 199 3.86 -11.64 12.85
C GLY A 199 2.89 -10.95 13.80
N SER A 200 3.40 -10.62 14.98
CA SER A 200 2.60 -9.99 16.06
C SER A 200 1.95 -8.66 15.64
N ARG A 201 2.59 -7.90 14.77
CA ARG A 201 2.02 -6.64 14.26
C ARG A 201 0.82 -6.83 13.35
N GLU A 202 0.89 -7.82 12.50
CA GLU A 202 -0.21 -8.19 11.63
C GLU A 202 -1.35 -8.84 12.42
N LEU A 203 -1.03 -9.67 13.44
CA LEU A 203 -2.02 -10.21 14.38
C LEU A 203 -2.72 -9.11 15.18
N LEU A 204 -1.99 -8.09 15.63
CA LEU A 204 -2.56 -6.92 16.30
C LEU A 204 -3.65 -6.26 15.44
N SER A 205 -3.41 -6.12 14.12
CA SER A 205 -4.40 -5.58 13.19
C SER A 205 -5.66 -6.45 13.14
N VAL A 206 -5.49 -7.77 13.08
CA VAL A 206 -6.61 -8.74 13.08
C VAL A 206 -7.37 -8.72 14.42
N GLU A 207 -6.68 -8.71 15.54
CA GLU A 207 -7.29 -8.64 16.87
C GLU A 207 -8.09 -7.34 17.06
N SER A 208 -7.53 -6.21 16.63
CA SER A 208 -8.22 -4.91 16.71
C SER A 208 -9.51 -4.90 15.86
N LEU A 209 -9.49 -5.57 14.71
CA LEU A 209 -10.69 -5.74 13.89
C LEU A 209 -11.77 -6.47 14.66
N PHE A 210 -11.48 -7.64 15.23
CA PHE A 210 -12.50 -8.44 15.92
C PHE A 210 -12.98 -7.81 17.22
N LYS A 211 -12.16 -7.03 17.91
CA LYS A 211 -12.60 -6.23 19.06
C LYS A 211 -13.64 -5.18 18.68
N SER A 212 -13.49 -4.57 17.51
CA SER A 212 -14.42 -3.56 17.00
C SER A 212 -15.61 -4.16 16.23
N HIS A 213 -15.43 -5.39 15.69
CA HIS A 213 -16.41 -6.09 14.84
C HIS A 213 -16.43 -7.59 15.19
N PRO A 214 -16.96 -7.99 16.35
CA PRO A 214 -16.92 -9.39 16.78
C PRO A 214 -17.60 -10.35 15.80
N ASN A 215 -18.62 -9.89 15.07
CA ASN A 215 -19.36 -10.68 14.09
C ASN A 215 -18.86 -10.47 12.64
N ALA A 216 -17.67 -9.93 12.44
CA ALA A 216 -17.07 -9.83 11.11
C ALA A 216 -16.55 -11.19 10.62
N CYS A 217 -16.55 -11.36 9.28
CA CYS A 217 -15.89 -12.47 8.62
C CYS A 217 -14.65 -11.98 7.90
N LEU A 218 -13.48 -12.36 8.38
CA LEU A 218 -12.20 -11.96 7.83
C LEU A 218 -11.65 -13.03 6.89
N ALA A 219 -11.45 -12.67 5.63
CA ALA A 219 -10.71 -13.48 4.66
C ALA A 219 -9.32 -12.85 4.39
N ILE A 220 -8.27 -13.55 4.80
CA ILE A 220 -6.88 -13.15 4.51
C ILE A 220 -6.43 -13.88 3.24
N VAL A 221 -6.31 -13.14 2.14
CA VAL A 221 -5.89 -13.71 0.86
C VAL A 221 -4.37 -13.83 0.84
N SER A 222 -3.88 -15.07 0.98
CA SER A 222 -2.46 -15.35 1.15
C SER A 222 -2.14 -16.83 0.87
N LYS A 223 -1.18 -17.08 -0.03
CA LYS A 223 -0.67 -18.43 -0.24
C LYS A 223 0.12 -18.97 0.97
N SER A 224 0.88 -18.12 1.62
CA SER A 224 1.72 -18.53 2.76
C SER A 224 0.94 -18.84 4.03
N LEU A 225 -0.23 -18.20 4.22
CA LEU A 225 -1.11 -18.45 5.36
C LEU A 225 -2.18 -19.53 5.09
N ASP A 226 -2.46 -19.86 3.84
CA ASP A 226 -3.30 -20.99 3.47
C ASP A 226 -2.48 -22.29 3.55
N SER A 227 -2.06 -22.62 4.75
CA SER A 227 -1.17 -23.73 5.10
C SER A 227 -1.40 -24.13 6.55
N ASP A 228 -0.93 -25.32 6.95
CA ASP A 228 -1.04 -25.79 8.34
C ASP A 228 -0.44 -24.81 9.35
N LYS A 229 0.67 -24.16 9.00
CA LYS A 229 1.27 -23.13 9.84
C LYS A 229 0.35 -21.92 10.02
N GLY A 230 -0.28 -21.46 8.93
CA GLY A 230 -1.20 -20.34 8.97
C GLY A 230 -2.50 -20.68 9.70
N ILE A 231 -3.03 -21.90 9.51
CA ILE A 231 -4.20 -22.39 10.24
C ILE A 231 -3.93 -22.38 11.75
N ARG A 232 -2.77 -22.93 12.19
CA ARG A 232 -2.37 -22.88 13.60
C ARG A 232 -2.23 -21.46 14.14
N MET A 233 -1.81 -20.52 13.32
CA MET A 233 -1.68 -19.12 13.72
C MET A 233 -3.03 -18.43 13.94
N LEU A 234 -4.04 -18.76 13.12
CA LEU A 234 -5.38 -18.19 13.22
C LEU A 234 -6.28 -18.94 14.22
N ARG A 235 -5.91 -20.17 14.59
CA ARG A 235 -6.69 -21.02 15.51
C ARG A 235 -7.08 -20.32 16.81
N PRO A 236 -6.19 -19.60 17.54
CA PRO A 236 -6.57 -18.93 18.77
C PRO A 236 -7.73 -17.93 18.60
N LEU A 237 -7.80 -17.27 17.43
CA LEU A 237 -8.92 -16.38 17.12
C LEU A 237 -10.21 -17.16 16.83
N GLN A 238 -10.10 -18.29 16.12
CA GLN A 238 -11.22 -19.16 15.81
C GLN A 238 -11.77 -19.84 17.08
N ASP A 239 -10.90 -20.25 18.01
CA ASP A 239 -11.26 -20.85 19.29
C ASP A 239 -12.02 -19.84 20.19
N LEU A 240 -11.77 -18.54 20.02
CA LEU A 240 -12.55 -17.45 20.63
C LEU A 240 -13.87 -17.16 19.91
N GLY A 241 -14.23 -17.94 18.88
CA GLY A 241 -15.45 -17.79 18.11
C GLY A 241 -15.36 -16.80 16.95
N PHE A 242 -14.21 -16.18 16.69
CA PHE A 242 -14.05 -15.26 15.58
C PHE A 242 -13.96 -15.98 14.23
N ARG A 243 -14.58 -15.41 13.22
CA ARG A 243 -14.60 -15.99 11.88
C ARG A 243 -13.45 -15.43 11.02
N ALA A 244 -12.35 -16.15 11.02
CA ALA A 244 -11.18 -15.84 10.20
C ALA A 244 -10.77 -17.05 9.35
N ILE A 245 -10.43 -16.82 8.08
CA ILE A 245 -9.89 -17.81 7.15
C ILE A 245 -8.69 -17.23 6.41
N ALA A 246 -7.68 -18.07 6.16
CA ALA A 246 -6.67 -17.80 5.15
C ALA A 246 -7.01 -18.58 3.88
N ILE A 247 -6.84 -17.95 2.72
CA ILE A 247 -7.18 -18.55 1.44
C ILE A 247 -6.18 -18.12 0.35
N SER A 248 -5.65 -19.08 -0.41
CA SER A 248 -4.76 -18.81 -1.53
C SER A 248 -5.48 -18.05 -2.64
N PRO A 249 -4.88 -16.99 -3.22
CA PRO A 249 -5.52 -16.23 -4.28
C PRO A 249 -5.68 -17.07 -5.55
N ASP A 250 -6.83 -16.99 -6.15
CA ASP A 250 -7.11 -17.43 -7.51
C ASP A 250 -7.21 -16.18 -8.40
N PHE A 251 -6.09 -15.83 -9.02
CA PHE A 251 -6.01 -14.60 -9.82
C PHE A 251 -6.88 -14.69 -11.07
N GLU A 252 -7.00 -15.88 -11.69
CA GLU A 252 -7.84 -16.07 -12.87
C GLU A 252 -9.31 -15.82 -12.52
N TYR A 253 -9.81 -16.41 -11.46
CA TYR A 253 -11.16 -16.14 -10.98
C TYR A 253 -11.36 -14.68 -10.55
N LEU A 254 -10.41 -14.11 -9.82
CA LEU A 254 -10.56 -12.76 -9.26
C LEU A 254 -10.53 -11.67 -10.33
N PHE A 255 -9.76 -11.85 -11.40
CA PHE A 255 -9.64 -10.88 -12.48
C PHE A 255 -10.58 -11.13 -13.64
N LYS A 256 -11.20 -12.32 -13.72
CA LYS A 256 -12.16 -12.67 -14.75
C LYS A 256 -13.29 -11.62 -14.85
N ASP A 257 -13.68 -11.28 -16.07
CA ASP A 257 -14.70 -10.27 -16.39
C ASP A 257 -14.34 -8.85 -15.88
N THR A 258 -13.05 -8.56 -15.76
CA THR A 258 -12.53 -7.23 -15.42
C THR A 258 -11.42 -6.81 -16.39
N PRO A 259 -11.10 -5.52 -16.49
CA PRO A 259 -9.97 -5.06 -17.33
C PRO A 259 -8.61 -5.67 -16.92
N ALA A 260 -8.47 -6.17 -15.71
CA ALA A 260 -7.24 -6.81 -15.24
C ALA A 260 -7.03 -8.24 -15.80
N GLU A 261 -8.04 -8.87 -16.39
CA GLU A 261 -7.94 -10.22 -16.95
C GLU A 261 -6.89 -10.30 -18.07
N SER A 262 -7.03 -9.42 -19.07
CA SER A 262 -6.07 -9.33 -20.18
C SER A 262 -4.68 -8.94 -19.68
N TRP A 263 -4.59 -7.98 -18.76
CA TRP A 263 -3.31 -7.55 -18.17
C TRP A 263 -2.61 -8.72 -17.46
N TYR A 264 -3.34 -9.51 -16.69
CA TYR A 264 -2.79 -10.65 -15.96
C TYR A 264 -2.35 -11.78 -16.92
N PHE A 265 -3.11 -12.01 -17.99
CA PHE A 265 -2.74 -12.96 -19.02
C PHE A 265 -1.43 -12.56 -19.70
N GLU A 266 -1.26 -11.30 -20.08
CA GLU A 266 -0.03 -10.79 -20.68
C GLU A 266 1.15 -10.80 -19.67
N LEU A 267 0.90 -10.53 -18.40
CA LEU A 267 1.91 -10.68 -17.35
C LEU A 267 2.41 -12.12 -17.25
N ARG A 268 1.51 -13.11 -17.31
CA ARG A 268 1.87 -14.54 -17.26
C ARG A 268 2.66 -15.01 -18.48
N LYS A 269 2.43 -14.42 -19.63
CA LYS A 269 3.20 -14.66 -20.85
C LYS A 269 4.59 -13.98 -20.82
N GLY A 270 4.85 -13.09 -19.88
CA GLY A 270 6.08 -12.32 -19.83
C GLY A 270 6.07 -11.04 -20.69
N ASN A 271 4.92 -10.67 -21.24
CA ASN A 271 4.79 -9.47 -22.09
C ASN A 271 4.65 -8.18 -21.26
N VAL A 272 4.39 -8.28 -19.96
CA VAL A 272 4.35 -7.14 -19.04
C VAL A 272 5.60 -7.16 -18.17
N ASN A 273 6.37 -6.07 -18.21
CA ASN A 273 7.52 -5.91 -17.32
C ASN A 273 7.05 -5.71 -15.87
N PRO A 274 7.36 -6.62 -14.93
CA PRO A 274 6.96 -6.49 -13.54
C PRO A 274 7.64 -5.33 -12.81
N GLY A 275 8.78 -4.83 -13.33
CA GLY A 275 9.54 -3.71 -12.78
C GLY A 275 10.35 -4.04 -11.54
N GLY A 276 10.93 -2.99 -10.93
CA GLY A 276 11.77 -3.10 -9.72
C GLY A 276 10.99 -3.12 -8.41
N VAL A 277 9.74 -2.65 -8.39
CA VAL A 277 8.86 -2.78 -7.20
C VAL A 277 8.40 -4.24 -7.09
N PRO A 278 8.51 -4.88 -5.92
CA PRO A 278 8.12 -6.27 -5.76
C PRO A 278 6.72 -6.55 -6.34
N LEU A 279 6.62 -7.51 -7.27
CA LEU A 279 5.36 -7.85 -7.94
C LEU A 279 4.23 -8.15 -6.94
N GLY A 280 4.55 -8.81 -5.81
CA GLY A 280 3.59 -9.07 -4.75
C GLY A 280 2.95 -7.80 -4.17
N GLN A 281 3.68 -6.67 -4.12
CA GLN A 281 3.15 -5.38 -3.70
C GLN A 281 2.13 -4.86 -4.73
N ASN A 282 2.46 -4.93 -6.01
CA ASN A 282 1.56 -4.51 -7.08
C ASN A 282 0.32 -5.41 -7.18
N LEU A 283 0.49 -6.74 -7.06
CA LEU A 283 -0.62 -7.68 -7.02
C LEU A 283 -1.52 -7.44 -5.80
N SER A 284 -0.97 -7.08 -4.64
CA SER A 284 -1.77 -6.71 -3.47
C SER A 284 -2.64 -5.47 -3.75
N ASN A 285 -2.10 -4.46 -4.45
CA ASN A 285 -2.87 -3.28 -4.86
C ASN A 285 -4.04 -3.62 -5.81
N LEU A 286 -3.86 -4.56 -6.72
CA LEU A 286 -4.93 -5.01 -7.62
C LEU A 286 -5.93 -5.92 -6.92
N LEU A 287 -5.45 -6.85 -6.08
CA LEU A 287 -6.30 -7.82 -5.37
C LEU A 287 -7.34 -7.15 -4.49
N ARG A 288 -6.98 -6.12 -3.71
CA ARG A 288 -7.94 -5.39 -2.87
C ARG A 288 -9.09 -4.82 -3.66
N LEU A 289 -8.82 -4.31 -4.86
CA LEU A 289 -9.83 -3.76 -5.76
C LEU A 289 -10.73 -4.86 -6.32
N ALA A 290 -10.14 -5.96 -6.80
CA ALA A 290 -10.88 -7.09 -7.36
C ALA A 290 -11.74 -7.81 -6.31
N LEU A 291 -11.23 -7.98 -5.08
CA LEU A 291 -11.98 -8.57 -3.97
C LEU A 291 -13.21 -7.74 -3.64
N LEU A 292 -13.04 -6.43 -3.46
CA LEU A 292 -14.16 -5.54 -3.20
C LEU A 292 -15.14 -5.45 -4.39
N TYR A 293 -14.64 -5.44 -5.62
CA TYR A 293 -15.50 -5.45 -6.80
C TYR A 293 -16.37 -6.71 -6.87
N LYS A 294 -15.79 -7.89 -6.64
CA LYS A 294 -16.53 -9.17 -6.71
C LYS A 294 -17.42 -9.46 -5.51
N PHE A 295 -17.04 -9.02 -4.33
CA PHE A 295 -17.73 -9.43 -3.09
C PHE A 295 -18.35 -8.28 -2.30
N GLY A 296 -17.86 -7.05 -2.49
CA GLY A 296 -18.19 -5.91 -1.62
C GLY A 296 -17.63 -6.09 -0.22
N GLY A 297 -17.70 -5.06 0.61
CA GLY A 297 -17.29 -5.10 2.00
C GLY A 297 -16.15 -4.14 2.32
N ILE A 298 -15.28 -4.51 3.24
CA ILE A 298 -14.17 -3.71 3.77
C ILE A 298 -12.85 -4.35 3.39
N TYR A 299 -11.93 -3.59 2.85
CA TYR A 299 -10.53 -3.97 2.72
C TYR A 299 -9.69 -3.20 3.73
N LEU A 300 -8.80 -3.90 4.41
CA LEU A 300 -7.82 -3.33 5.34
C LEU A 300 -6.43 -3.86 5.02
N ASP A 301 -5.42 -2.99 5.02
CA ASP A 301 -4.02 -3.44 5.06
C ASP A 301 -3.71 -4.09 6.42
N THR A 302 -2.81 -5.06 6.44
CA THR A 302 -2.43 -5.83 7.64
C THR A 302 -1.67 -5.03 8.69
N ASP A 303 -1.48 -3.75 8.47
CA ASP A 303 -0.90 -2.77 9.38
C ASP A 303 -1.87 -1.62 9.72
N PHE A 304 -3.17 -1.87 9.60
CA PHE A 304 -4.20 -0.94 10.02
C PHE A 304 -4.84 -1.42 11.33
N VAL A 305 -4.68 -0.66 12.40
CA VAL A 305 -5.29 -0.94 13.71
C VAL A 305 -6.65 -0.27 13.78
N VAL A 306 -7.69 -1.07 13.94
CA VAL A 306 -9.08 -0.60 14.03
C VAL A 306 -9.36 -0.11 15.46
N LEU A 307 -9.87 1.11 15.59
CA LEU A 307 -10.24 1.72 16.89
C LEU A 307 -11.76 1.80 17.08
N LYS A 308 -12.52 1.91 15.98
CA LYS A 308 -13.98 2.02 16.01
C LYS A 308 -14.61 1.20 14.89
N SER A 309 -15.88 0.90 15.06
CA SER A 309 -16.64 0.17 14.04
C SER A 309 -16.72 0.93 12.71
N LEU A 310 -16.41 0.22 11.63
CA LEU A 310 -16.50 0.66 10.23
C LEU A 310 -17.86 0.31 9.60
N SER A 311 -18.76 -0.39 10.33
CA SER A 311 -19.99 -0.96 9.77
C SER A 311 -20.99 0.06 9.21
N LYS A 312 -20.91 1.33 9.68
CA LYS A 312 -21.74 2.43 9.18
C LYS A 312 -21.17 3.11 7.94
N LEU A 313 -19.94 2.79 7.55
CA LEU A 313 -19.32 3.35 6.36
C LEU A 313 -19.78 2.62 5.11
N ARG A 314 -20.04 3.37 4.04
CA ARG A 314 -20.45 2.83 2.74
C ARG A 314 -19.80 3.64 1.63
N ASN A 315 -19.16 2.98 0.69
CA ASN A 315 -18.51 3.58 -0.47
C ASN A 315 -17.54 4.72 -0.09
N VAL A 316 -16.57 4.41 0.76
CA VAL A 316 -15.61 5.42 1.26
C VAL A 316 -14.17 5.06 0.93
N ILE A 317 -13.38 6.11 0.71
CA ILE A 317 -11.93 6.08 0.63
C ILE A 317 -11.35 7.20 1.49
N GLY A 318 -10.19 6.99 2.12
CA GLY A 318 -9.55 7.98 2.98
C GLY A 318 -8.52 8.84 2.25
N ALA A 319 -8.53 10.13 2.52
CA ALA A 319 -7.43 11.00 2.18
C ALA A 319 -6.21 10.68 3.05
N GLN A 320 -5.03 10.60 2.44
CA GLN A 320 -3.76 10.46 3.16
C GLN A 320 -3.24 11.83 3.60
N THR A 321 -3.36 12.82 2.71
CA THR A 321 -2.86 14.18 2.94
C THR A 321 -3.87 15.21 2.44
N ILE A 322 -3.83 16.37 3.09
CA ILE A 322 -4.59 17.58 2.73
C ILE A 322 -3.59 18.69 2.39
N ASP A 323 -3.87 19.46 1.38
CA ASP A 323 -3.18 20.72 1.09
C ASP A 323 -3.54 21.74 2.19
N PRO A 324 -2.58 22.25 2.95
CA PRO A 324 -2.84 23.20 4.04
C PRO A 324 -3.54 24.49 3.59
N ARG A 325 -3.24 24.95 2.37
CA ARG A 325 -3.75 26.21 1.82
C ARG A 325 -5.20 26.07 1.34
N THR A 326 -5.47 25.02 0.56
CA THR A 326 -6.79 24.84 -0.06
C THR A 326 -7.75 24.03 0.81
N LYS A 327 -7.24 23.38 1.88
CA LYS A 327 -7.97 22.41 2.72
C LYS A 327 -8.53 21.21 1.95
N LYS A 328 -8.12 21.05 0.70
CA LYS A 328 -8.53 19.95 -0.19
C LYS A 328 -7.57 18.78 -0.02
N TRP A 329 -8.04 17.54 -0.24
CA TRP A 329 -7.15 16.39 -0.24
C TRP A 329 -6.15 16.50 -1.42
N SER A 330 -4.91 16.17 -1.15
CA SER A 330 -3.84 16.15 -2.16
C SER A 330 -3.43 14.73 -2.55
N ARG A 331 -3.71 13.75 -1.69
CA ARG A 331 -3.47 12.34 -1.96
C ARG A 331 -4.47 11.48 -1.22
N LEU A 332 -4.98 10.45 -1.91
CA LEU A 332 -5.75 9.36 -1.32
C LEU A 332 -4.85 8.16 -1.03
N ASN A 333 -5.36 7.23 -0.22
CA ASN A 333 -4.67 5.98 0.04
C ASN A 333 -5.65 4.80 -0.07
N ASN A 334 -5.16 3.67 -0.54
CA ASN A 334 -5.94 2.46 -0.76
C ASN A 334 -5.72 1.38 0.31
N ALA A 335 -5.14 1.73 1.47
CA ALA A 335 -4.97 0.80 2.59
C ALA A 335 -6.27 0.48 3.33
N VAL A 336 -7.25 1.37 3.26
CA VAL A 336 -8.61 1.17 3.79
C VAL A 336 -9.60 1.58 2.71
N LEU A 337 -10.45 0.64 2.32
CA LEU A 337 -11.50 0.83 1.33
C LEU A 337 -12.78 0.16 1.80
N VAL A 338 -13.91 0.83 1.69
CA VAL A 338 -15.24 0.26 1.97
C VAL A 338 -16.11 0.48 0.75
N PHE A 339 -16.53 -0.58 0.09
CA PHE A 339 -17.30 -0.46 -1.15
C PHE A 339 -18.35 -1.56 -1.29
N ASP A 340 -19.45 -1.22 -1.89
CA ASP A 340 -20.45 -2.17 -2.35
C ASP A 340 -19.87 -3.04 -3.49
N LYS A 341 -20.43 -4.24 -3.62
CA LYS A 341 -20.13 -5.13 -4.74
C LYS A 341 -20.47 -4.45 -6.07
N ASN A 342 -19.64 -4.67 -7.09
CA ASN A 342 -19.80 -4.12 -8.45
C ASN A 342 -19.82 -2.58 -8.51
N HIS A 343 -19.23 -1.91 -7.53
CA HIS A 343 -19.17 -0.45 -7.53
C HIS A 343 -18.34 0.09 -8.71
N THR A 344 -18.89 1.05 -9.45
CA THR A 344 -18.31 1.60 -10.68
C THR A 344 -16.92 2.19 -10.50
N LEU A 345 -16.64 2.82 -9.35
CA LEU A 345 -15.33 3.39 -9.04
C LEU A 345 -14.25 2.29 -8.92
N LEU A 346 -14.59 1.12 -8.33
CA LEU A 346 -13.67 -0.02 -8.26
C LEU A 346 -13.33 -0.54 -9.66
N PHE A 347 -14.31 -0.62 -10.56
CA PHE A 347 -14.07 -1.00 -11.95
C PHE A 347 -13.11 -0.01 -12.63
N LYS A 348 -13.32 1.30 -12.44
CA LYS A 348 -12.43 2.34 -12.96
C LYS A 348 -11.01 2.25 -12.38
N PHE A 349 -10.85 1.89 -11.10
CA PHE A 349 -9.54 1.63 -10.50
C PHE A 349 -8.84 0.43 -11.15
N ILE A 350 -9.57 -0.69 -11.35
CA ILE A 350 -9.03 -1.88 -12.00
C ILE A 350 -8.64 -1.58 -13.45
N GLN A 351 -9.45 -0.81 -14.16
CA GLN A 351 -9.17 -0.37 -15.53
C GLN A 351 -7.91 0.50 -15.59
N GLU A 352 -7.79 1.48 -14.69
CA GLU A 352 -6.62 2.33 -14.60
C GLU A 352 -5.36 1.51 -14.30
N PHE A 353 -5.45 0.52 -13.40
CA PHE A 353 -4.35 -0.38 -13.11
C PHE A 353 -3.88 -1.12 -14.37
N ALA A 354 -4.79 -1.73 -15.11
CA ALA A 354 -4.46 -2.48 -16.32
C ALA A 354 -3.85 -1.60 -17.42
N LEU A 355 -4.37 -0.37 -17.59
CA LEU A 355 -3.95 0.54 -18.65
C LEU A 355 -2.64 1.27 -18.35
N THR A 356 -2.36 1.57 -17.07
CA THR A 356 -1.23 2.45 -16.69
C THR A 356 -0.21 1.77 -15.77
N PHE A 357 -0.21 0.43 -15.73
CA PHE A 357 0.70 -0.31 -14.88
C PHE A 357 2.17 0.10 -15.10
N ASP A 358 2.83 0.49 -14.03
CA ASP A 358 4.26 0.76 -14.02
C ASP A 358 4.87 0.09 -12.79
N GLY A 359 5.55 -1.03 -13.00
CA GLY A 359 6.19 -1.79 -11.94
C GLY A 359 7.48 -1.16 -11.39
N ASN A 360 7.96 -0.04 -11.95
CA ASN A 360 9.17 0.63 -11.49
C ASN A 360 8.88 1.78 -10.52
N LYS A 361 7.64 2.29 -10.50
CA LYS A 361 7.27 3.45 -9.68
C LYS A 361 6.55 3.03 -8.40
N TRP A 362 7.18 3.32 -7.26
CA TRP A 362 6.57 3.08 -5.94
C TRP A 362 5.26 3.86 -5.79
N GLY A 363 4.21 3.19 -5.32
CA GLY A 363 2.90 3.80 -5.07
C GLY A 363 2.06 4.11 -6.31
N HIS A 364 2.65 4.05 -7.52
CA HIS A 364 1.98 4.37 -8.79
C HIS A 364 0.72 3.54 -9.01
N ASN A 365 0.80 2.23 -8.76
CA ASN A 365 -0.28 1.26 -8.92
C ASN A 365 -1.19 1.14 -7.68
N GLY A 366 -1.06 2.02 -6.71
CA GLY A 366 -1.81 2.04 -5.45
C GLY A 366 -2.33 3.44 -5.11
N PRO A 367 -1.77 4.15 -4.11
CA PRO A 367 -2.24 5.47 -3.67
C PRO A 367 -2.33 6.51 -4.78
N TYR A 368 -1.35 6.56 -5.68
CA TYR A 368 -1.40 7.51 -6.81
C TYR A 368 -2.47 7.13 -7.84
N LEU A 369 -2.69 5.83 -8.09
CA LEU A 369 -3.73 5.35 -8.98
C LEU A 369 -5.12 5.79 -8.51
N VAL A 370 -5.46 5.50 -7.26
CA VAL A 370 -6.78 5.87 -6.72
C VAL A 370 -6.96 7.38 -6.69
N SER A 371 -5.90 8.14 -6.42
CA SER A 371 -5.92 9.61 -6.47
C SER A 371 -6.23 10.14 -7.87
N ARG A 372 -5.54 9.62 -8.91
CA ARG A 372 -5.75 10.02 -10.31
C ARG A 372 -7.16 9.75 -10.79
N VAL A 373 -7.68 8.55 -10.49
CA VAL A 373 -9.03 8.16 -10.92
C VAL A 373 -10.09 8.99 -10.21
N VAL A 374 -9.98 9.17 -8.89
CA VAL A 374 -10.96 9.97 -8.13
C VAL A 374 -10.94 11.43 -8.58
N SER A 375 -9.76 12.02 -8.85
CA SER A 375 -9.66 13.39 -9.39
C SER A 375 -10.42 13.52 -10.71
N ARG A 376 -10.25 12.55 -11.63
CA ARG A 376 -10.97 12.56 -12.92
C ARG A 376 -12.48 12.39 -12.76
N VAL A 377 -12.91 11.52 -11.85
CA VAL A 377 -14.34 11.26 -11.61
C VAL A 377 -15.02 12.48 -11.00
N ILE A 378 -14.37 13.16 -10.04
CA ILE A 378 -14.92 14.38 -9.42
C ILE A 378 -14.90 15.56 -10.41
N GLY A 379 -13.85 15.69 -11.23
CA GLY A 379 -13.72 16.76 -12.25
C GLY A 379 -14.73 16.63 -13.40
N ASN A 380 -15.26 15.44 -13.63
CA ASN A 380 -16.19 15.15 -14.72
C ASN A 380 -17.63 15.15 -14.20
N GLN A 381 -18.28 16.32 -14.19
CA GLN A 381 -19.64 16.54 -13.66
C GLN A 381 -20.74 15.69 -14.34
N GLN A 382 -20.42 15.01 -15.46
CA GLN A 382 -21.35 14.20 -16.24
C GLN A 382 -21.53 12.75 -15.74
N ASN A 383 -20.93 12.35 -14.61
CA ASN A 383 -21.04 10.99 -14.07
C ASN A 383 -21.89 10.94 -12.79
N PRO A 384 -23.23 10.95 -12.85
CA PRO A 384 -24.08 10.94 -11.67
C PRO A 384 -24.11 9.59 -10.90
N GLY A 385 -23.40 8.57 -11.40
CA GLY A 385 -23.46 7.20 -10.83
C GLY A 385 -22.41 6.83 -9.79
N SER A 386 -21.49 7.72 -9.41
CA SER A 386 -20.43 7.39 -8.47
C SER A 386 -20.75 7.95 -7.08
N ASN A 387 -21.62 7.26 -6.34
CA ASN A 387 -21.93 7.62 -4.95
C ASN A 387 -20.80 7.10 -4.02
N PHE A 388 -19.81 7.94 -3.73
CA PHE A 388 -18.74 7.64 -2.78
C PHE A 388 -18.33 8.90 -1.99
N THR A 389 -17.70 8.69 -0.83
CA THR A 389 -17.22 9.76 0.05
C THR A 389 -15.72 9.66 0.24
N VAL A 390 -15.02 10.80 0.17
CA VAL A 390 -13.63 10.93 0.57
C VAL A 390 -13.57 11.43 2.01
N LEU A 391 -13.08 10.58 2.91
CA LEU A 391 -12.92 10.94 4.32
C LEU A 391 -11.61 11.70 4.55
N THR A 392 -11.59 12.55 5.57
CA THR A 392 -10.38 13.31 5.97
C THR A 392 -9.27 12.38 6.47
N PRO A 393 -8.00 12.81 6.50
CA PRO A 393 -6.90 11.99 7.01
C PRO A 393 -7.10 11.52 8.44
N SER A 394 -7.78 12.30 9.27
CA SER A 394 -8.09 11.91 10.66
C SER A 394 -8.87 10.60 10.75
N ALA A 395 -9.61 10.22 9.71
CA ALA A 395 -10.41 9.00 9.72
C ALA A 395 -9.55 7.72 9.76
N PHE A 396 -8.52 7.60 8.89
CA PHE A 396 -7.72 6.39 8.71
C PHE A 396 -6.21 6.62 8.81
N TYR A 397 -5.74 7.84 8.56
CA TYR A 397 -4.33 8.22 8.48
C TYR A 397 -4.00 9.40 9.40
N PRO A 398 -4.40 9.34 10.70
CA PRO A 398 -4.29 10.47 11.63
C PRO A 398 -2.85 10.86 11.95
N VAL A 399 -1.89 10.01 11.56
CA VAL A 399 -0.45 10.24 11.70
C VAL A 399 0.23 9.92 10.39
N ASN A 400 0.97 10.88 9.85
CA ASN A 400 1.73 10.71 8.62
C ASN A 400 2.88 9.69 8.85
N TRP A 401 3.28 9.01 7.77
CA TRP A 401 4.39 8.06 7.79
C TRP A 401 5.70 8.64 8.36
N SER A 402 6.00 9.92 8.10
CA SER A 402 7.20 10.59 8.63
C SER A 402 7.16 10.79 10.15
N ARG A 403 5.98 10.89 10.75
CA ARG A 403 5.77 11.11 12.18
C ARG A 403 5.32 9.85 12.93
N ILE A 404 5.22 8.71 12.27
CA ILE A 404 4.69 7.48 12.88
C ILE A 404 5.48 7.03 14.09
N ARG A 405 6.76 7.34 14.16
CA ARG A 405 7.65 7.03 15.28
C ARG A 405 7.14 7.61 16.61
N SER A 406 6.47 8.78 16.59
CA SER A 406 5.94 9.42 17.78
C SER A 406 4.88 8.59 18.53
N LEU A 407 4.18 7.68 17.82
CA LEU A 407 3.21 6.79 18.46
C LEU A 407 3.87 5.68 19.28
N PHE A 408 5.15 5.37 19.01
CA PHE A 408 5.87 4.23 19.61
C PHE A 408 6.78 4.63 20.76
N ARG A 409 7.04 5.94 20.96
CA ARG A 409 7.89 6.45 22.02
C ARG A 409 7.11 6.77 23.29
N ALA A 410 7.70 6.46 24.42
CA ALA A 410 7.22 6.92 25.73
C ALA A 410 7.39 8.43 25.86
N PRO A 411 6.57 9.11 26.68
CA PRO A 411 6.78 10.52 26.99
C PRO A 411 8.07 10.69 27.80
N THR A 412 8.85 11.72 27.48
CA THR A 412 10.12 12.06 28.11
C THR A 412 9.98 13.10 29.21
N ASP A 413 8.91 13.90 29.14
CA ASP A 413 8.66 15.04 30.01
C ASP A 413 7.14 15.31 30.14
N GLU A 414 6.77 16.30 30.92
CA GLU A 414 5.38 16.66 31.19
C GLU A 414 4.67 17.20 29.92
N VAL A 415 5.37 18.00 29.12
CA VAL A 415 4.82 18.57 27.88
C VAL A 415 4.49 17.44 26.89
N HIS A 416 5.41 16.49 26.73
CA HIS A 416 5.21 15.33 25.90
C HIS A 416 4.09 14.41 26.44
N SER A 417 3.95 14.32 27.76
CA SER A 417 2.84 13.59 28.38
C SER A 417 1.48 14.22 28.08
N LYS A 418 1.36 15.56 28.20
CA LYS A 418 0.15 16.31 27.84
C LYS A 418 -0.20 16.14 26.35
N TRP A 419 0.79 16.30 25.48
CA TRP A 419 0.63 16.08 24.03
C TRP A 419 0.15 14.66 23.73
N ARG A 420 0.74 13.65 24.35
CA ARG A 420 0.35 12.24 24.20
C ARG A 420 -1.11 12.01 24.56
N LEU A 421 -1.57 12.53 25.69
CA LEU A 421 -2.95 12.37 26.17
C LEU A 421 -3.93 13.04 25.18
N GLU A 422 -3.62 14.25 24.72
CA GLU A 422 -4.42 14.94 23.73
C GLU A 422 -4.45 14.17 22.39
N LYS A 423 -3.30 13.72 21.91
CA LYS A 423 -3.21 12.92 20.68
C LYS A 423 -4.00 11.62 20.78
N LEU A 424 -3.92 10.92 21.92
CA LEU A 424 -4.71 9.72 22.18
C LEU A 424 -6.22 10.05 22.17
N ARG A 425 -6.65 11.12 22.83
CA ARG A 425 -8.04 11.57 22.80
C ARG A 425 -8.50 11.85 21.37
N ASN A 426 -7.70 12.56 20.58
CA ASN A 426 -8.02 12.85 19.18
C ASN A 426 -8.13 11.60 18.33
N LEU A 427 -7.22 10.63 18.50
CA LEU A 427 -7.32 9.33 17.83
C LEU A 427 -8.62 8.62 18.18
N CYS A 428 -8.97 8.60 19.46
CA CYS A 428 -10.16 7.94 19.96
C CYS A 428 -11.47 8.62 19.53
N THR A 429 -11.48 9.94 19.40
CA THR A 429 -12.70 10.69 19.04
C THR A 429 -12.91 10.81 17.54
N GLN A 430 -11.84 10.99 16.75
CA GLN A 430 -11.93 11.33 15.34
C GLN A 430 -11.59 10.18 14.37
N SER A 431 -10.82 9.17 14.83
CA SER A 431 -10.32 8.14 13.94
C SER A 431 -11.12 6.84 14.04
N PHE A 432 -11.36 6.20 12.91
CA PHE A 432 -11.83 4.82 12.84
C PHE A 432 -10.71 3.81 13.06
N GLY A 433 -9.48 4.24 12.80
CA GLY A 433 -8.30 3.43 13.01
C GLY A 433 -7.02 4.19 12.66
N VAL A 434 -5.89 3.51 12.83
CA VAL A 434 -4.56 4.06 12.61
C VAL A 434 -3.77 3.15 11.69
N HIS A 435 -3.33 3.68 10.56
CA HIS A 435 -2.39 3.00 9.68
C HIS A 435 -0.97 3.13 10.24
N LEU A 436 -0.29 2.00 10.45
CA LEU A 436 1.01 1.96 11.14
C LEU A 436 2.21 2.19 10.22
N TRP A 437 2.01 2.23 8.90
CA TRP A 437 3.09 2.45 7.94
C TRP A 437 4.26 1.48 8.13
N ASN A 438 4.00 0.18 8.03
CA ASN A 438 4.97 -0.88 8.37
C ASN A 438 6.32 -0.76 7.67
N SER A 439 6.39 -0.15 6.48
CA SER A 439 7.67 0.16 5.83
C SER A 439 8.58 1.04 6.71
N GLN A 440 8.00 1.91 7.53
CA GLN A 440 8.69 2.85 8.42
C GLN A 440 8.73 2.38 9.87
N SER A 441 7.65 1.73 10.34
CA SER A 441 7.45 1.45 11.78
C SER A 441 7.77 0.02 12.20
N ARG A 442 7.90 -0.94 11.28
CA ARG A 442 8.02 -2.37 11.62
C ARG A 442 9.16 -2.70 12.60
N ARG A 443 10.25 -1.94 12.54
CA ARG A 443 11.42 -2.12 13.42
C ARG A 443 11.36 -1.33 14.71
N LEU A 444 10.35 -0.47 14.87
CA LEU A 444 10.22 0.35 16.07
C LEU A 444 9.74 -0.52 17.24
N LYS A 445 10.43 -0.39 18.36
CA LYS A 445 9.99 -0.98 19.63
C LYS A 445 8.82 -0.16 20.16
N VAL A 446 7.81 -0.83 20.70
CA VAL A 446 6.73 -0.17 21.45
C VAL A 446 7.25 0.09 22.87
N GLU A 447 7.45 1.34 23.22
CA GLU A 447 7.89 1.74 24.55
C GLU A 447 6.69 1.76 25.51
N LYS A 448 6.90 1.30 26.75
CA LYS A 448 5.89 1.32 27.80
C LYS A 448 5.41 2.77 28.06
N GLY A 449 4.11 2.98 28.09
CA GLY A 449 3.52 4.31 28.22
C GLY A 449 3.41 5.08 26.91
N SER A 450 3.82 4.53 25.77
CA SER A 450 3.57 5.13 24.44
C SER A 450 2.08 5.05 24.05
N ILE A 451 1.70 5.77 22.99
CA ILE A 451 0.34 5.69 22.43
C ILE A 451 0.04 4.28 21.93
N MET A 452 1.01 3.64 21.28
CA MET A 452 0.85 2.27 20.80
C MET A 452 0.74 1.25 21.94
N ASP A 453 1.50 1.42 23.02
CA ASP A 453 1.38 0.60 24.22
C ASP A 453 -0.04 0.68 24.80
N HIS A 454 -0.58 1.90 24.89
CA HIS A 454 -1.95 2.10 25.36
C HIS A 454 -3.00 1.46 24.43
N ILE A 455 -2.87 1.64 23.12
CA ILE A 455 -3.76 1.02 22.12
C ILE A 455 -3.70 -0.51 22.22
N MET A 456 -2.49 -1.08 22.34
CA MET A 456 -2.29 -2.54 22.40
C MET A 456 -2.83 -3.13 23.71
N SER A 457 -2.68 -2.43 24.83
CA SER A 457 -3.13 -2.92 26.13
C SER A 457 -4.65 -2.88 26.29
N ASN A 458 -5.28 -1.82 25.80
CA ASN A 458 -6.70 -1.57 26.05
C ASN A 458 -7.59 -1.88 24.84
N PHE A 459 -7.09 -1.75 23.60
CA PHE A 459 -7.84 -1.83 22.34
C PHE A 459 -9.20 -1.09 22.34
N ARG A 460 -9.48 -0.37 23.38
CA ARG A 460 -10.64 0.51 23.52
C ARG A 460 -10.11 1.90 23.80
N CYS A 461 -10.70 2.85 23.13
CA CYS A 461 -10.36 4.25 23.34
C CYS A 461 -10.85 4.78 24.69
N PHE A 462 -11.82 4.12 25.30
CA PHE A 462 -12.36 4.37 26.65
C PHE A 462 -13.08 3.12 27.15
#